data_dc07a66433fe3e16aedd154f8cf98d77
#
_entry.id   dc07a66433fe3e16aedd154f8cf98d77
#
_cell.length_a   1.000
_cell.length_b   1.000
_cell.length_c   1.000
_cell.angle_alpha   90.00
_cell.angle_beta   90.00
_cell.angle_gamma   90.00
#
_symmetry.space_group_name_H-M   'P 1'
#
loop_
_entity.id
_entity.type
_entity.pdbx_description
1 polymer ?
#
loop_
_entity_poly.entity_id
_entity_poly.type
_entity_poly.pdbx_seq_one_letter_code
_entity_poly.pdbx_strand_id
1 'polypeptide(L)'
;MRFYDVRERSKATWQSLSALTGDGLLYALAACFALVLGWTSSQPAQWQWGYLAVGPYALVAMVALVLGRRVLRRENLVRLVLLVVVVVGAVFIPLGLEVQWRHAQPEVGVIQRSGQLLSKGKDPYRAYTTHGRVVNEIPGLPAFESFFPYFPLMSVFGLPSAGTKEAKGLTDARVVMTLMTLLASGFALALLRLSKQRKIRVAQVLIALPTGALFLATGGDDMPILALLLLGVAALQRRQTNLAGISLGLAAAMKLTAWPLAVGALLVVRNEGGRSTWKRLLVWVTSIVAVTTLPFVVRAPGAFISNVFAFPLGLAGVTSPAASALPGHILTTWLPTMGHVLAPVTLLIGGYFLSKYAHRHWPLTLSRLLALLSVSFAVMMCVASATRIGYIIYPLNLALWSSVMQEQRVEEPVLVVV
;
A
#
# COMPACT_ATOMS: atom_id res chain seq x y z
N MET A 1 37.71 3.11 11.45
CA MET A 1 37.98 4.22 10.49
C MET A 1 37.57 3.92 9.03
N ARG A 2 37.66 2.68 8.51
CA ARG A 2 37.32 2.36 7.11
C ARG A 2 35.82 2.38 6.74
N PHE A 3 34.89 2.10 7.65
CA PHE A 3 33.45 2.07 7.34
C PHE A 3 32.80 3.45 7.17
N TYR A 4 33.33 4.48 7.84
CA TYR A 4 32.86 5.86 7.70
C TYR A 4 33.20 6.44 6.31
N ASP A 5 34.41 6.14 5.83
CA ASP A 5 34.92 6.65 4.54
C ASP A 5 34.19 6.09 3.32
N VAL A 6 33.74 4.82 3.40
CA VAL A 6 32.91 4.19 2.34
C VAL A 6 31.51 4.81 2.27
N ARG A 7 30.91 5.15 3.42
CA ARG A 7 29.59 5.78 3.48
C ARG A 7 29.58 7.21 2.96
N GLU A 8 30.63 7.97 3.24
CA GLU A 8 30.77 9.36 2.74
C GLU A 8 31.11 9.37 1.24
N ARG A 9 31.96 8.47 0.74
CA ARG A 9 32.25 8.32 -0.68
C ARG A 9 31.01 7.88 -1.47
N SER A 10 30.23 6.95 -0.95
CA SER A 10 28.98 6.54 -1.60
C SER A 10 27.97 7.68 -1.67
N LYS A 11 27.80 8.48 -0.60
CA LYS A 11 26.93 9.65 -0.60
C LYS A 11 27.40 10.70 -1.62
N ALA A 12 28.72 10.98 -1.69
CA ALA A 12 29.28 11.93 -2.65
C ALA A 12 29.06 11.47 -4.10
N THR A 13 29.19 10.18 -4.39
CA THR A 13 28.96 9.61 -5.72
C THR A 13 27.48 9.68 -6.11
N TRP A 14 26.55 9.40 -5.18
CA TRP A 14 25.12 9.52 -5.44
C TRP A 14 24.65 10.98 -5.60
N GLN A 15 25.27 11.92 -4.91
CA GLN A 15 25.00 13.35 -5.03
C GLN A 15 25.49 13.96 -6.35
N SER A 16 26.47 13.32 -7.03
CA SER A 16 26.99 13.76 -8.33
C SER A 16 26.19 13.25 -9.54
N LEU A 17 25.30 12.26 -9.35
CA LEU A 17 24.46 11.74 -10.43
C LEU A 17 23.28 12.68 -10.70
N SER A 18 22.99 12.95 -11.99
CA SER A 18 21.76 13.66 -12.35
C SER A 18 20.53 12.85 -11.87
N ALA A 19 19.44 13.55 -11.55
CA ALA A 19 18.22 12.89 -11.11
C ALA A 19 17.69 11.92 -12.19
N LEU A 20 17.92 12.24 -13.46
CA LEU A 20 17.56 11.40 -14.59
C LEU A 20 18.41 10.12 -14.68
N THR A 21 19.72 10.20 -14.38
CA THR A 21 20.57 9.01 -14.28
C THR A 21 20.11 8.09 -13.15
N GLY A 22 19.75 8.66 -11.99
CA GLY A 22 19.17 7.91 -10.88
C GLY A 22 17.85 7.21 -11.25
N ASP A 23 16.99 7.87 -12.03
CA ASP A 23 15.76 7.26 -12.56
C ASP A 23 16.07 6.12 -13.53
N GLY A 24 17.08 6.30 -14.41
CA GLY A 24 17.52 5.25 -15.34
C GLY A 24 17.98 3.99 -14.63
N LEU A 25 18.75 4.12 -13.54
CA LEU A 25 19.17 2.99 -12.72
C LEU A 25 17.98 2.28 -12.04
N LEU A 26 17.01 3.04 -11.53
CA LEU A 26 15.80 2.46 -10.93
C LEU A 26 14.97 1.70 -11.97
N TYR A 27 14.81 2.24 -13.17
CA TYR A 27 14.08 1.53 -14.24
C TYR A 27 14.86 0.33 -14.78
N ALA A 28 16.19 0.36 -14.79
CA ALA A 28 17.00 -0.81 -15.11
C ALA A 28 16.80 -1.93 -14.08
N LEU A 29 16.84 -1.60 -12.79
CA LEU A 29 16.51 -2.55 -11.72
C LEU A 29 15.06 -3.07 -11.83
N ALA A 30 14.12 -2.21 -12.21
CA ALA A 30 12.73 -2.59 -12.46
C ALA A 30 12.60 -3.56 -13.64
N ALA A 31 13.37 -3.36 -14.72
CA ALA A 31 13.41 -4.29 -15.85
C ALA A 31 13.97 -5.66 -15.43
N CYS A 32 15.06 -5.69 -14.66
CA CYS A 32 15.61 -6.92 -14.11
C CYS A 32 14.61 -7.65 -13.22
N PHE A 33 13.94 -6.93 -12.31
CA PHE A 33 12.89 -7.49 -11.46
C PHE A 33 11.74 -8.07 -12.29
N ALA A 34 11.25 -7.35 -13.29
CA ALA A 34 10.17 -7.79 -14.15
C ALA A 34 10.55 -9.07 -14.92
N LEU A 35 11.77 -9.14 -15.44
CA LEU A 35 12.31 -10.32 -16.13
C LEU A 35 12.38 -11.54 -15.18
N VAL A 36 12.95 -11.35 -13.98
CA VAL A 36 13.04 -12.42 -12.97
C VAL A 36 11.65 -12.90 -12.58
N LEU A 37 10.71 -11.98 -12.32
CA LEU A 37 9.33 -12.34 -11.97
C LEU A 37 8.63 -13.08 -13.12
N GLY A 38 8.83 -12.63 -14.36
CA GLY A 38 8.30 -13.31 -15.56
C GLY A 38 8.80 -14.75 -15.68
N TRP A 39 10.04 -15.01 -15.25
CA TRP A 39 10.65 -16.34 -15.33
C TRP A 39 10.31 -17.24 -14.14
N THR A 40 10.20 -16.67 -12.93
CA THR A 40 10.13 -17.46 -11.68
C THR A 40 8.74 -17.60 -11.12
N SER A 41 7.79 -16.71 -11.46
CA SER A 41 6.44 -16.78 -10.90
C SER A 41 5.60 -17.88 -11.52
N SER A 42 4.90 -18.65 -10.67
CA SER A 42 3.90 -19.61 -11.08
C SER A 42 2.50 -19.00 -11.32
N GLN A 43 2.29 -17.76 -10.89
CA GLN A 43 1.00 -17.09 -11.02
C GLN A 43 0.85 -16.43 -12.39
N PRO A 44 -0.19 -16.74 -13.20
CA PRO A 44 -0.37 -16.20 -14.55
C PRO A 44 -0.28 -14.68 -14.63
N ALA A 45 -1.03 -13.97 -13.79
CA ALA A 45 -1.01 -12.50 -13.79
C ALA A 45 0.39 -11.91 -13.49
N GLN A 46 1.21 -12.59 -12.68
CA GLN A 46 2.53 -12.07 -12.32
C GLN A 46 3.57 -12.31 -13.40
N TRP A 47 3.66 -13.54 -13.96
CA TRP A 47 4.67 -13.81 -14.98
C TRP A 47 4.35 -13.09 -16.29
N GLN A 48 3.07 -12.97 -16.66
CA GLN A 48 2.65 -12.22 -17.84
C GLN A 48 2.98 -10.74 -17.70
N TRP A 49 2.62 -10.14 -16.55
CA TRP A 49 3.02 -8.78 -16.25
C TRP A 49 4.54 -8.61 -16.35
N GLY A 50 5.31 -9.55 -15.80
CA GLY A 50 6.76 -9.54 -15.85
C GLY A 50 7.29 -9.38 -17.27
N TYR A 51 6.88 -10.25 -18.18
CA TYR A 51 7.31 -10.19 -19.59
C TYR A 51 6.83 -8.91 -20.32
N LEU A 52 5.62 -8.46 -20.05
CA LEU A 52 5.08 -7.23 -20.65
C LEU A 52 5.82 -5.99 -20.18
N ALA A 53 6.20 -5.93 -18.93
CA ALA A 53 6.81 -4.75 -18.31
C ALA A 53 8.31 -4.60 -18.59
N VAL A 54 9.04 -5.69 -18.93
CA VAL A 54 10.49 -5.64 -19.22
C VAL A 54 10.81 -4.61 -20.31
N GLY A 55 10.09 -4.65 -21.45
CA GLY A 55 10.35 -3.78 -22.60
C GLY A 55 10.25 -2.29 -22.25
N PRO A 56 9.10 -1.82 -21.71
CA PRO A 56 8.93 -0.43 -21.28
C PRO A 56 10.00 0.02 -20.25
N TYR A 57 10.31 -0.79 -19.26
CA TYR A 57 11.33 -0.45 -18.27
C TYR A 57 12.72 -0.36 -18.89
N ALA A 58 13.12 -1.32 -19.72
CA ALA A 58 14.43 -1.33 -20.38
C ALA A 58 14.59 -0.13 -21.33
N LEU A 59 13.56 0.16 -22.14
CA LEU A 59 13.53 1.32 -23.03
C LEU A 59 13.73 2.62 -22.25
N VAL A 60 12.94 2.83 -21.22
CA VAL A 60 12.99 4.06 -20.42
C VAL A 60 14.29 4.16 -19.64
N ALA A 61 14.82 3.04 -19.12
CA ALA A 61 16.14 3.00 -18.48
C ALA A 61 17.25 3.45 -19.44
N MET A 62 17.27 2.90 -20.65
CA MET A 62 18.26 3.27 -21.68
C MET A 62 18.17 4.76 -22.03
N VAL A 63 16.95 5.27 -22.30
CA VAL A 63 16.74 6.70 -22.63
C VAL A 63 17.18 7.59 -21.47
N ALA A 64 16.78 7.25 -20.23
CA ALA A 64 17.13 8.03 -19.04
C ALA A 64 18.66 8.05 -18.78
N LEU A 65 19.35 6.91 -18.95
CA LEU A 65 20.82 6.83 -18.78
C LEU A 65 21.55 7.60 -19.86
N VAL A 66 21.11 7.55 -21.11
CA VAL A 66 21.72 8.30 -22.22
C VAL A 66 21.54 9.81 -22.04
N LEU A 67 20.29 10.24 -21.77
CA LEU A 67 19.97 11.66 -21.55
C LEU A 67 20.54 12.21 -20.24
N GLY A 68 20.64 11.40 -19.21
CA GLY A 68 21.17 11.79 -17.90
C GLY A 68 22.67 12.16 -17.91
N ARG A 69 23.40 11.79 -18.98
CA ARG A 69 24.79 12.24 -19.21
C ARG A 69 24.88 13.67 -19.73
N ARG A 70 23.75 14.30 -20.06
CA ARG A 70 23.68 15.65 -20.62
C ARG A 70 23.02 16.61 -19.62
N VAL A 71 23.45 17.84 -19.56
CA VAL A 71 22.77 18.88 -18.80
C VAL A 71 21.51 19.29 -19.57
N LEU A 72 20.34 18.91 -19.05
CA LEU A 72 19.06 19.20 -19.68
C LEU A 72 18.38 20.42 -19.04
N ARG A 73 18.02 21.40 -19.86
CA ARG A 73 17.30 22.60 -19.41
C ARG A 73 15.90 22.28 -18.85
N ARG A 74 15.29 21.15 -19.26
CA ARG A 74 13.95 20.70 -18.85
C ARG A 74 13.94 19.28 -18.32
N GLU A 75 14.90 18.94 -17.47
CA GLU A 75 15.06 17.58 -16.92
C GLU A 75 13.77 17.04 -16.29
N ASN A 76 13.05 17.83 -15.49
CA ASN A 76 11.81 17.40 -14.85
C ASN A 76 10.69 17.07 -15.85
N LEU A 77 10.64 17.74 -17.01
CA LEU A 77 9.67 17.41 -18.06
C LEU A 77 10.01 16.06 -18.71
N VAL A 78 11.29 15.82 -18.99
CA VAL A 78 11.75 14.52 -19.52
C VAL A 78 11.42 13.40 -18.54
N ARG A 79 11.74 13.57 -17.25
CA ARG A 79 11.41 12.60 -16.20
C ARG A 79 9.91 12.31 -16.13
N LEU A 80 9.08 13.34 -16.25
CA LEU A 80 7.61 13.18 -16.26
C LEU A 80 7.14 12.40 -17.50
N VAL A 81 7.66 12.71 -18.68
CA VAL A 81 7.34 11.97 -19.92
C VAL A 81 7.75 10.49 -19.78
N LEU A 82 8.94 10.20 -19.29
CA LEU A 82 9.42 8.85 -19.07
C LEU A 82 8.56 8.11 -18.02
N LEU A 83 8.15 8.79 -16.96
CA LEU A 83 7.20 8.25 -15.98
C LEU A 83 5.87 7.84 -16.67
N VAL A 84 5.30 8.70 -17.52
CA VAL A 84 4.06 8.41 -18.25
C VAL A 84 4.25 7.20 -19.18
N VAL A 85 5.37 7.12 -19.90
CA VAL A 85 5.69 5.98 -20.78
C VAL A 85 5.73 4.67 -19.97
N VAL A 86 6.36 4.68 -18.80
CA VAL A 86 6.38 3.50 -17.90
C VAL A 86 4.98 3.17 -17.42
N VAL A 87 4.19 4.15 -16.98
CA VAL A 87 2.82 3.90 -16.49
C VAL A 87 1.95 3.31 -17.61
N VAL A 88 2.07 3.84 -18.83
CA VAL A 88 1.34 3.24 -19.98
C VAL A 88 1.82 1.81 -20.25
N GLY A 89 3.15 1.59 -20.30
CA GLY A 89 3.73 0.30 -20.70
C GLY A 89 3.70 -0.77 -19.60
N ALA A 90 3.81 -0.41 -18.34
CA ALA A 90 3.89 -1.36 -17.23
C ALA A 90 2.60 -1.42 -16.36
N VAL A 91 1.65 -0.48 -16.53
CA VAL A 91 0.36 -0.52 -15.84
C VAL A 91 -0.80 -0.69 -16.83
N PHE A 92 -1.04 0.28 -17.72
CA PHE A 92 -2.27 0.28 -18.52
C PHE A 92 -2.32 -0.83 -19.57
N ILE A 93 -1.23 -1.07 -20.30
CA ILE A 93 -1.19 -2.15 -21.29
C ILE A 93 -1.34 -3.51 -20.60
N PRO A 94 -0.54 -3.85 -19.58
CA PRO A 94 -0.74 -5.10 -18.86
C PRO A 94 -2.13 -5.23 -18.23
N LEU A 95 -2.65 -4.19 -17.59
CA LEU A 95 -4.00 -4.21 -17.01
C LEU A 95 -5.06 -4.58 -18.05
N GLY A 96 -5.02 -3.94 -19.24
CA GLY A 96 -5.96 -4.22 -20.32
C GLY A 96 -5.88 -5.67 -20.81
N LEU A 97 -4.66 -6.19 -21.00
CA LEU A 97 -4.43 -7.57 -21.43
C LEU A 97 -4.82 -8.58 -20.34
N GLU A 98 -4.46 -8.33 -19.08
CA GLU A 98 -4.82 -9.21 -17.95
C GLU A 98 -6.34 -9.28 -17.73
N VAL A 99 -7.07 -8.16 -17.95
CA VAL A 99 -8.53 -8.16 -17.95
C VAL A 99 -9.09 -9.01 -19.09
N GLN A 100 -8.51 -8.90 -20.28
CA GLN A 100 -8.93 -9.67 -21.45
C GLN A 100 -8.64 -11.17 -21.27
N TRP A 101 -7.48 -11.53 -20.73
CA TRP A 101 -7.07 -12.90 -20.45
C TRP A 101 -7.73 -13.49 -19.19
N ARG A 102 -8.39 -12.66 -18.38
CA ARG A 102 -9.04 -13.05 -17.11
C ARG A 102 -8.05 -13.56 -16.05
N HIS A 103 -6.82 -13.10 -16.11
CA HIS A 103 -5.82 -13.42 -15.11
C HIS A 103 -5.75 -12.28 -14.08
N ALA A 104 -5.94 -12.63 -12.82
CA ALA A 104 -5.95 -11.68 -11.71
C ALA A 104 -5.33 -12.31 -10.46
N GLN A 105 -4.98 -11.47 -9.50
CA GLN A 105 -4.73 -11.97 -8.16
C GLN A 105 -6.04 -12.49 -7.53
N PRO A 106 -5.99 -13.52 -6.66
CA PRO A 106 -7.18 -14.12 -6.04
C PRO A 106 -8.08 -13.10 -5.33
N GLU A 107 -7.48 -12.05 -4.76
CA GLU A 107 -8.16 -10.97 -4.04
C GLU A 107 -9.20 -10.26 -4.90
N VAL A 108 -8.98 -10.15 -6.21
CA VAL A 108 -9.94 -9.53 -7.14
C VAL A 108 -11.25 -10.30 -7.16
N GLY A 109 -11.18 -11.63 -7.24
CA GLY A 109 -12.36 -12.49 -7.18
C GLY A 109 -13.12 -12.38 -5.85
N VAL A 110 -12.38 -12.29 -4.74
CA VAL A 110 -12.95 -12.08 -3.40
C VAL A 110 -13.70 -10.76 -3.33
N ILE A 111 -13.11 -9.66 -3.83
CA ILE A 111 -13.71 -8.32 -3.84
C ILE A 111 -14.95 -8.27 -4.75
N GLN A 112 -14.88 -8.87 -5.94
CA GLN A 112 -16.03 -8.92 -6.86
C GLN A 112 -17.21 -9.67 -6.24
N ARG A 113 -16.96 -10.85 -5.67
CA ARG A 113 -18.00 -11.64 -4.97
C ARG A 113 -18.60 -10.89 -3.80
N SER A 114 -17.78 -10.18 -3.02
CA SER A 114 -18.29 -9.37 -1.89
C SER A 114 -19.18 -8.21 -2.36
N GLY A 115 -18.82 -7.53 -3.46
CA GLY A 115 -19.64 -6.49 -4.07
C GLY A 115 -20.98 -7.03 -4.61
N GLN A 116 -20.97 -8.21 -5.22
CA GLN A 116 -22.19 -8.90 -5.69
C GLN A 116 -23.11 -9.30 -4.51
N LEU A 117 -22.54 -9.69 -3.36
CA LEU A 117 -23.33 -9.95 -2.15
C LEU A 117 -23.93 -8.65 -1.61
N LEU A 118 -23.11 -7.61 -1.51
CA LEU A 118 -23.53 -6.29 -1.01
C LEU A 118 -24.67 -5.69 -1.86
N SER A 119 -24.60 -5.80 -3.19
CA SER A 119 -25.66 -5.32 -4.09
C SER A 119 -27.02 -6.01 -3.89
N LYS A 120 -27.00 -7.23 -3.33
CA LYS A 120 -28.18 -8.02 -2.96
C LYS A 120 -28.58 -7.85 -1.49
N GLY A 121 -28.02 -6.87 -0.78
CA GLY A 121 -28.24 -6.67 0.66
C GLY A 121 -27.75 -7.82 1.54
N LYS A 122 -26.83 -8.67 1.00
CA LYS A 122 -26.26 -9.80 1.73
C LYS A 122 -24.93 -9.43 2.35
N ASP A 123 -24.59 -10.15 3.43
CA ASP A 123 -23.34 -9.97 4.15
C ASP A 123 -22.14 -10.53 3.34
N PRO A 124 -21.05 -9.78 3.17
CA PRO A 124 -19.82 -10.28 2.52
C PRO A 124 -19.07 -11.34 3.36
N TYR A 125 -19.29 -11.38 4.70
CA TYR A 125 -18.63 -12.29 5.65
C TYR A 125 -19.36 -13.63 5.74
N ARG A 126 -19.53 -14.33 4.61
CA ARG A 126 -20.31 -15.59 4.60
C ARG A 126 -19.54 -16.77 5.19
N ALA A 127 -18.29 -16.95 4.78
CA ALA A 127 -17.44 -17.98 5.35
C ALA A 127 -16.79 -17.48 6.64
N TYR A 128 -16.72 -18.33 7.64
CA TYR A 128 -16.05 -18.03 8.90
C TYR A 128 -15.61 -19.33 9.59
N THR A 129 -14.71 -19.21 10.55
CA THR A 129 -14.26 -20.36 11.34
C THR A 129 -14.99 -20.39 12.67
N THR A 130 -15.54 -21.55 13.00
CA THR A 130 -16.14 -21.85 14.31
C THR A 130 -15.72 -23.24 14.75
N HIS A 131 -15.33 -23.39 16.03
CA HIS A 131 -14.83 -24.64 16.60
C HIS A 131 -13.75 -25.34 15.71
N GLY A 132 -12.86 -24.54 15.12
CA GLY A 132 -11.76 -25.04 14.27
C GLY A 132 -12.19 -25.52 12.86
N ARG A 133 -13.45 -25.31 12.47
CA ARG A 133 -13.96 -25.68 11.14
C ARG A 133 -14.45 -24.46 10.37
N VAL A 134 -14.16 -24.42 9.07
CA VAL A 134 -14.71 -23.41 8.17
C VAL A 134 -16.18 -23.74 7.86
N VAL A 135 -17.03 -22.76 7.97
CA VAL A 135 -18.48 -22.86 7.67
C VAL A 135 -18.78 -21.99 6.45
N ASN A 136 -19.73 -22.44 5.63
CA ASN A 136 -20.14 -21.74 4.41
C ASN A 136 -19.02 -21.49 3.40
N GLU A 137 -18.09 -22.41 3.30
CA GLU A 137 -17.05 -22.45 2.26
C GLU A 137 -17.67 -22.43 0.87
N ILE A 138 -17.03 -21.78 -0.09
CA ILE A 138 -17.50 -21.71 -1.48
C ILE A 138 -17.03 -22.96 -2.21
N PRO A 139 -17.95 -23.83 -2.67
CA PRO A 139 -17.57 -25.06 -3.37
C PRO A 139 -16.72 -24.78 -4.61
N GLY A 140 -15.68 -25.57 -4.82
CA GLY A 140 -14.81 -25.48 -5.99
C GLY A 140 -13.75 -24.37 -5.96
N LEU A 141 -13.68 -23.60 -4.87
CA LEU A 141 -12.59 -22.63 -4.64
C LEU A 141 -11.71 -23.07 -3.48
N PRO A 142 -10.43 -22.63 -3.47
CA PRO A 142 -9.59 -22.78 -2.29
C PRO A 142 -10.25 -22.13 -1.06
N ALA A 143 -10.14 -22.76 0.12
CA ALA A 143 -10.81 -22.31 1.34
C ALA A 143 -10.53 -20.83 1.67
N PHE A 144 -9.30 -20.37 1.44
CA PHE A 144 -8.92 -18.97 1.70
C PHE A 144 -9.65 -17.95 0.82
N GLU A 145 -10.10 -18.32 -0.37
CA GLU A 145 -10.90 -17.44 -1.25
C GLU A 145 -12.35 -17.27 -0.79
N SER A 146 -12.79 -18.09 0.14
CA SER A 146 -14.11 -17.96 0.77
C SER A 146 -14.15 -16.84 1.80
N PHE A 147 -12.99 -16.43 2.34
CA PHE A 147 -12.88 -15.35 3.31
C PHE A 147 -12.80 -14.00 2.65
N PHE A 148 -13.38 -12.98 3.31
CA PHE A 148 -13.28 -11.57 2.92
C PHE A 148 -12.50 -10.81 3.99
N PRO A 149 -11.15 -10.78 3.94
CA PRO A 149 -10.28 -10.27 5.02
C PRO A 149 -10.17 -8.74 5.06
N TYR A 150 -11.22 -8.05 4.67
CA TYR A 150 -11.26 -6.60 4.55
C TYR A 150 -12.41 -6.02 5.36
N PHE A 151 -12.34 -4.72 5.66
CA PHE A 151 -13.50 -3.98 6.14
C PHE A 151 -14.54 -3.81 5.02
N PRO A 152 -15.82 -3.59 5.36
CA PRO A 152 -16.90 -3.69 4.39
C PRO A 152 -16.81 -2.74 3.20
N LEU A 153 -16.18 -1.55 3.39
CA LEU A 153 -16.06 -0.57 2.31
C LEU A 153 -15.23 -1.07 1.11
N MET A 154 -14.35 -2.05 1.30
CA MET A 154 -13.62 -2.69 0.21
C MET A 154 -14.56 -3.36 -0.82
N SER A 155 -15.72 -3.83 -0.40
CA SER A 155 -16.75 -4.42 -1.29
C SER A 155 -17.25 -3.46 -2.37
N VAL A 156 -17.10 -2.15 -2.16
CA VAL A 156 -17.55 -1.13 -3.13
C VAL A 156 -16.84 -1.29 -4.47
N PHE A 157 -15.59 -1.72 -4.49
CA PHE A 157 -14.86 -1.98 -5.73
C PHE A 157 -15.45 -3.16 -6.56
N GLY A 158 -16.15 -4.06 -5.92
CA GLY A 158 -16.85 -5.16 -6.58
C GLY A 158 -18.26 -4.82 -7.04
N LEU A 159 -18.86 -3.69 -6.61
CA LEU A 159 -20.22 -3.30 -6.99
C LEU A 159 -20.42 -3.15 -8.51
N PRO A 160 -19.49 -2.57 -9.28
CA PRO A 160 -19.67 -2.44 -10.72
C PRO A 160 -19.81 -3.78 -11.47
N SER A 161 -19.32 -4.87 -10.88
CA SER A 161 -19.50 -6.23 -11.43
C SER A 161 -20.85 -6.86 -11.08
N ALA A 162 -21.63 -6.24 -10.18
CA ALA A 162 -22.93 -6.76 -9.76
C ALA A 162 -23.93 -6.73 -10.94
N GLY A 163 -24.61 -7.87 -11.17
CA GLY A 163 -25.54 -8.00 -12.28
C GLY A 163 -24.91 -8.31 -13.64
N THR A 164 -23.57 -8.32 -13.74
CA THR A 164 -22.87 -8.78 -14.95
C THR A 164 -22.57 -10.26 -14.87
N LYS A 165 -22.67 -11.00 -15.99
CA LYS A 165 -22.21 -12.40 -16.03
C LYS A 165 -20.70 -12.49 -15.92
N GLU A 166 -20.00 -11.51 -16.48
CA GLU A 166 -18.54 -11.41 -16.47
C GLU A 166 -18.12 -9.96 -16.25
N ALA A 167 -17.19 -9.74 -15.34
CA ALA A 167 -16.61 -8.41 -15.13
C ALA A 167 -15.63 -8.08 -16.28
N LYS A 168 -15.85 -6.94 -16.97
CA LYS A 168 -15.02 -6.47 -18.11
C LYS A 168 -14.88 -4.95 -18.04
N GLY A 169 -13.71 -4.44 -18.46
CA GLY A 169 -13.47 -2.99 -18.50
C GLY A 169 -13.78 -2.33 -17.17
N LEU A 170 -14.64 -1.32 -17.15
CA LEU A 170 -15.00 -0.55 -15.95
C LEU A 170 -15.82 -1.35 -14.90
N THR A 171 -16.29 -2.56 -15.22
CA THR A 171 -16.93 -3.45 -14.24
C THR A 171 -15.95 -4.39 -13.55
N ASP A 172 -14.71 -4.47 -14.02
CA ASP A 172 -13.66 -5.24 -13.34
C ASP A 172 -13.09 -4.45 -12.15
N ALA A 173 -13.06 -5.09 -10.99
CA ALA A 173 -12.59 -4.45 -9.75
C ALA A 173 -11.15 -3.94 -9.86
N ARG A 174 -10.27 -4.58 -10.65
CA ARG A 174 -8.90 -4.12 -10.90
C ARG A 174 -8.88 -2.74 -11.53
N VAL A 175 -9.70 -2.54 -12.55
CA VAL A 175 -9.80 -1.26 -13.28
C VAL A 175 -10.29 -0.17 -12.33
N VAL A 176 -11.35 -0.46 -11.55
CA VAL A 176 -11.90 0.50 -10.60
C VAL A 176 -10.90 0.87 -9.50
N MET A 177 -10.22 -0.13 -8.91
CA MET A 177 -9.16 0.10 -7.91
C MET A 177 -7.99 0.91 -8.49
N THR A 178 -7.55 0.59 -9.71
CA THR A 178 -6.47 1.31 -10.38
C THR A 178 -6.85 2.76 -10.68
N LEU A 179 -8.03 3.00 -11.23
CA LEU A 179 -8.51 4.37 -11.49
C LEU A 179 -8.62 5.18 -10.20
N MET A 180 -9.20 4.62 -9.14
CA MET A 180 -9.26 5.29 -7.85
C MET A 180 -7.86 5.58 -7.30
N THR A 181 -6.93 4.64 -7.39
CA THR A 181 -5.54 4.84 -6.94
C THR A 181 -4.89 6.00 -7.68
N LEU A 182 -5.01 6.03 -9.01
CA LEU A 182 -4.42 7.09 -9.84
C LEU A 182 -5.05 8.46 -9.55
N LEU A 183 -6.37 8.53 -9.41
CA LEU A 183 -7.08 9.77 -9.06
C LEU A 183 -6.67 10.28 -7.68
N ALA A 184 -6.72 9.43 -6.66
CA ALA A 184 -6.34 9.81 -5.30
C ALA A 184 -4.86 10.19 -5.19
N SER A 185 -3.96 9.45 -5.88
CA SER A 185 -2.53 9.77 -5.93
C SER A 185 -2.25 11.08 -6.66
N GLY A 186 -2.92 11.31 -7.81
CA GLY A 186 -2.80 12.55 -8.56
C GLY A 186 -3.23 13.75 -7.73
N PHE A 187 -4.37 13.63 -7.02
CA PHE A 187 -4.86 14.67 -6.13
C PHE A 187 -3.92 14.90 -4.92
N ALA A 188 -3.42 13.83 -4.32
CA ALA A 188 -2.41 13.92 -3.26
C ALA A 188 -1.14 14.63 -3.73
N LEU A 189 -0.60 14.26 -4.90
CA LEU A 189 0.60 14.89 -5.48
C LEU A 189 0.38 16.37 -5.82
N ALA A 190 -0.83 16.75 -6.23
CA ALA A 190 -1.18 18.16 -6.43
C ALA A 190 -1.14 18.94 -5.11
N LEU A 191 -1.68 18.37 -4.04
CA LEU A 191 -1.72 18.97 -2.71
C LEU A 191 -0.36 19.03 -2.01
N LEU A 192 0.51 18.04 -2.20
CA LEU A 192 1.80 17.96 -1.51
C LEU A 192 2.64 19.22 -1.75
N ARG A 193 3.20 19.79 -0.67
CA ARG A 193 4.16 20.90 -0.70
C ARG A 193 5.57 20.35 -0.91
N LEU A 194 5.83 19.81 -2.10
CA LEU A 194 7.12 19.24 -2.48
C LEU A 194 7.60 19.83 -3.79
N SER A 195 8.91 19.84 -4.01
CA SER A 195 9.50 20.17 -5.30
C SER A 195 9.02 19.18 -6.39
N LYS A 196 9.06 19.62 -7.67
CA LYS A 196 8.68 18.77 -8.79
C LYS A 196 9.47 17.46 -8.83
N GLN A 197 10.76 17.49 -8.51
CA GLN A 197 11.62 16.31 -8.44
C GLN A 197 11.12 15.29 -7.39
N ARG A 198 10.78 15.76 -6.19
CA ARG A 198 10.27 14.91 -5.11
C ARG A 198 8.90 14.34 -5.43
N LYS A 199 8.01 15.12 -6.06
CA LYS A 199 6.70 14.64 -6.52
C LYS A 199 6.85 13.51 -7.54
N ILE A 200 7.76 13.66 -8.51
CA ILE A 200 8.06 12.61 -9.49
C ILE A 200 8.57 11.35 -8.76
N ARG A 201 9.45 11.48 -7.78
CA ARG A 201 9.95 10.33 -7.00
C ARG A 201 8.84 9.62 -6.23
N VAL A 202 7.93 10.35 -5.60
CA VAL A 202 6.75 9.76 -4.92
C VAL A 202 5.87 9.01 -5.93
N ALA A 203 5.60 9.62 -7.10
CA ALA A 203 4.82 8.98 -8.16
C ALA A 203 5.51 7.72 -8.71
N GLN A 204 6.84 7.75 -8.90
CA GLN A 204 7.61 6.58 -9.34
C GLN A 204 7.43 5.40 -8.40
N VAL A 205 7.66 5.60 -7.10
CA VAL A 205 7.62 4.52 -6.11
C VAL A 205 6.20 3.99 -5.92
N LEU A 206 5.20 4.87 -5.91
CA LEU A 206 3.80 4.48 -5.67
C LEU A 206 3.15 3.83 -6.90
N ILE A 207 3.47 4.29 -8.12
CA ILE A 207 2.69 3.96 -9.32
C ILE A 207 3.54 3.23 -10.38
N ALA A 208 4.77 3.71 -10.64
CA ALA A 208 5.50 3.31 -11.84
C ALA A 208 6.53 2.20 -11.63
N LEU A 209 7.17 2.11 -10.46
CA LEU A 209 8.08 1.01 -10.16
C LEU A 209 7.30 -0.29 -9.90
N PRO A 210 7.94 -1.47 -9.98
CA PRO A 210 7.28 -2.76 -9.77
C PRO A 210 6.45 -2.86 -8.50
N THR A 211 6.86 -2.14 -7.44
CA THR A 211 6.14 -2.04 -6.16
C THR A 211 4.73 -1.41 -6.28
N GLY A 212 4.46 -0.67 -7.35
CA GLY A 212 3.14 -0.12 -7.66
C GLY A 212 2.57 -0.72 -8.93
N ALA A 213 3.34 -0.70 -10.03
CA ALA A 213 2.87 -1.07 -11.37
C ALA A 213 2.34 -2.52 -11.46
N LEU A 214 3.03 -3.48 -10.84
CA LEU A 214 2.57 -4.87 -10.77
C LEU A 214 1.18 -4.95 -10.14
N PHE A 215 1.00 -4.35 -8.98
CA PHE A 215 -0.27 -4.42 -8.24
C PHE A 215 -1.40 -3.66 -8.93
N LEU A 216 -1.12 -2.53 -9.56
CA LEU A 216 -2.11 -1.80 -10.36
C LEU A 216 -2.58 -2.63 -11.56
N ALA A 217 -1.68 -3.34 -12.23
CA ALA A 217 -2.04 -4.14 -13.40
C ALA A 217 -2.76 -5.44 -13.03
N THR A 218 -2.37 -6.09 -11.93
CA THR A 218 -2.84 -7.43 -11.56
C THR A 218 -3.96 -7.45 -10.51
N GLY A 219 -4.29 -6.29 -9.91
CA GLY A 219 -5.38 -6.14 -8.96
C GLY A 219 -4.97 -6.19 -7.48
N GLY A 220 -3.84 -5.56 -7.15
CA GLY A 220 -3.44 -5.39 -5.75
C GLY A 220 -4.36 -4.45 -4.98
N ASP A 221 -5.05 -4.97 -4.01
CA ASP A 221 -6.05 -4.32 -3.18
C ASP A 221 -5.47 -3.28 -2.20
N ASP A 222 -4.15 -3.29 -1.99
CA ASP A 222 -3.43 -2.33 -1.16
C ASP A 222 -3.22 -0.95 -1.84
N MET A 223 -3.31 -0.90 -3.16
CA MET A 223 -3.00 0.32 -3.91
C MET A 223 -3.97 1.48 -3.64
N PRO A 224 -5.31 1.30 -3.64
CA PRO A 224 -6.23 2.36 -3.26
C PRO A 224 -6.05 2.81 -1.81
N ILE A 225 -5.67 1.89 -0.92
CA ILE A 225 -5.39 2.22 0.49
C ILE A 225 -4.19 3.16 0.58
N LEU A 226 -3.06 2.82 -0.03
CA LEU A 226 -1.87 3.67 -0.06
C LEU A 226 -2.13 5.04 -0.67
N ALA A 227 -2.91 5.11 -1.74
CA ALA A 227 -3.28 6.37 -2.36
C ALA A 227 -4.11 7.26 -1.44
N LEU A 228 -5.09 6.70 -0.71
CA LEU A 228 -5.88 7.41 0.29
C LEU A 228 -5.03 7.83 1.49
N LEU A 229 -4.10 6.98 1.94
CA LEU A 229 -3.15 7.35 3.01
C LEU A 229 -2.27 8.50 2.58
N LEU A 230 -1.74 8.49 1.35
CA LEU A 230 -0.96 9.62 0.81
C LEU A 230 -1.80 10.89 0.71
N LEU A 231 -3.07 10.78 0.28
CA LEU A 231 -3.99 11.92 0.23
C LEU A 231 -4.25 12.48 1.64
N GLY A 232 -4.46 11.61 2.63
CA GLY A 232 -4.59 12.01 4.03
C GLY A 232 -3.36 12.74 4.56
N VAL A 233 -2.16 12.23 4.28
CA VAL A 233 -0.88 12.86 4.61
C VAL A 233 -0.73 14.22 3.94
N ALA A 234 -1.05 14.33 2.65
CA ALA A 234 -0.99 15.59 1.90
C ALA A 234 -1.98 16.63 2.46
N ALA A 235 -3.19 16.19 2.82
CA ALA A 235 -4.20 17.03 3.43
C ALA A 235 -3.78 17.54 4.82
N LEU A 236 -3.14 16.68 5.65
CA LEU A 236 -2.57 17.10 6.94
C LEU A 236 -1.50 18.15 6.76
N GLN A 237 -0.60 17.99 5.80
CA GLN A 237 0.44 18.97 5.48
C GLN A 237 -0.17 20.32 5.08
N ARG A 238 -1.35 20.34 4.46
CA ARG A 238 -2.12 21.54 4.08
C ARG A 238 -3.07 22.03 5.18
N ARG A 239 -3.09 21.39 6.35
CA ARG A 239 -4.05 21.67 7.44
C ARG A 239 -5.53 21.52 7.02
N GLN A 240 -5.78 20.70 5.98
CA GLN A 240 -7.14 20.40 5.50
C GLN A 240 -7.71 19.21 6.29
N THR A 241 -8.09 19.44 7.53
CA THR A 241 -8.49 18.42 8.49
C THR A 241 -9.65 17.54 8.01
N ASN A 242 -10.65 18.13 7.33
CA ASN A 242 -11.79 17.38 6.82
C ASN A 242 -11.36 16.38 5.74
N LEU A 243 -10.60 16.84 4.76
CA LEU A 243 -10.08 15.98 3.70
C LEU A 243 -9.17 14.88 4.26
N ALA A 244 -8.32 15.22 5.24
CA ALA A 244 -7.48 14.25 5.92
C ALA A 244 -8.33 13.17 6.64
N GLY A 245 -9.36 13.61 7.39
CA GLY A 245 -10.26 12.71 8.10
C GLY A 245 -11.06 11.81 7.17
N ILE A 246 -11.56 12.35 6.05
CA ILE A 246 -12.28 11.58 5.04
C ILE A 246 -11.34 10.54 4.40
N SER A 247 -10.15 10.96 3.95
CA SER A 247 -9.21 10.06 3.28
C SER A 247 -8.73 8.93 4.20
N LEU A 248 -8.34 9.26 5.43
CA LEU A 248 -7.89 8.29 6.42
C LEU A 248 -9.03 7.38 6.90
N GLY A 249 -10.25 7.94 7.05
CA GLY A 249 -11.44 7.19 7.41
C GLY A 249 -11.85 6.19 6.33
N LEU A 250 -11.83 6.59 5.06
CA LEU A 250 -12.10 5.69 3.93
C LEU A 250 -11.05 4.57 3.86
N ALA A 251 -9.76 4.88 4.00
CA ALA A 251 -8.71 3.87 4.02
C ALA A 251 -8.89 2.88 5.19
N ALA A 252 -9.17 3.38 6.40
CA ALA A 252 -9.40 2.55 7.59
C ALA A 252 -10.68 1.70 7.48
N ALA A 253 -11.70 2.19 6.77
CA ALA A 253 -12.94 1.45 6.50
C ALA A 253 -12.79 0.38 5.39
N MET A 254 -11.62 0.31 4.73
CA MET A 254 -11.29 -0.70 3.72
C MET A 254 -10.37 -1.79 4.26
N LYS A 255 -9.31 -1.44 4.99
CA LYS A 255 -8.28 -2.43 5.39
C LYS A 255 -7.61 -2.06 6.71
N LEU A 256 -7.30 -3.09 7.49
CA LEU A 256 -6.63 -2.95 8.80
C LEU A 256 -5.25 -2.27 8.71
N THR A 257 -4.54 -2.44 7.59
CA THR A 257 -3.23 -1.82 7.36
C THR A 257 -3.25 -0.28 7.35
N ALA A 258 -4.42 0.35 7.15
CA ALA A 258 -4.56 1.81 7.22
C ALA A 258 -4.64 2.36 8.66
N TRP A 259 -5.02 1.53 9.63
CA TRP A 259 -5.29 1.97 11.00
C TRP A 259 -4.09 2.58 11.72
N PRO A 260 -2.85 2.03 11.59
CA PRO A 260 -1.70 2.61 12.27
C PRO A 260 -1.46 4.08 11.88
N LEU A 261 -1.63 4.42 10.59
CA LEU A 261 -1.48 5.81 10.15
C LEU A 261 -2.67 6.67 10.57
N ALA A 262 -3.90 6.16 10.50
CA ALA A 262 -5.09 6.91 10.91
C ALA A 262 -5.05 7.26 12.40
N VAL A 263 -4.69 6.30 13.26
CA VAL A 263 -4.54 6.52 14.72
C VAL A 263 -3.34 7.42 15.02
N GLY A 264 -2.19 7.18 14.37
CA GLY A 264 -1.01 8.01 14.54
C GLY A 264 -1.23 9.47 14.13
N ALA A 265 -2.01 9.70 13.07
CA ALA A 265 -2.38 11.04 12.63
C ALA A 265 -3.21 11.80 13.68
N LEU A 266 -4.09 11.12 14.43
CA LEU A 266 -4.81 11.71 15.55
C LEU A 266 -3.86 12.21 16.65
N LEU A 267 -2.77 11.47 16.93
CA LEU A 267 -1.76 11.88 17.91
C LEU A 267 -0.99 13.11 17.42
N VAL A 268 -0.58 13.14 16.15
CA VAL A 268 0.12 14.29 15.54
C VAL A 268 -0.76 15.53 15.58
N VAL A 269 -2.02 15.42 15.12
CA VAL A 269 -2.95 16.55 15.04
C VAL A 269 -3.32 17.09 16.43
N ARG A 270 -3.40 16.23 17.45
CA ARG A 270 -3.63 16.68 18.82
C ARG A 270 -2.55 17.62 19.32
N ASN A 271 -1.31 17.40 18.91
CA ASN A 271 -0.16 18.22 19.33
C ASN A 271 -0.01 19.49 18.51
N GLU A 272 -0.19 19.41 17.19
CA GLU A 272 0.08 20.53 16.28
C GLU A 272 -1.17 21.43 16.05
N GLY A 273 -2.36 20.85 16.07
CA GLY A 273 -3.62 21.50 15.64
C GLY A 273 -4.61 21.84 16.76
N GLY A 274 -4.32 21.41 18.00
CA GLY A 274 -5.19 21.65 19.15
C GLY A 274 -6.43 20.74 19.20
N ARG A 275 -7.20 20.88 20.29
CA ARG A 275 -8.35 20.00 20.64
C ARG A 275 -9.47 20.02 19.58
N SER A 276 -9.77 21.18 19.00
CA SER A 276 -10.84 21.31 18.00
C SER A 276 -10.53 20.56 16.71
N THR A 277 -9.31 20.74 16.19
CA THR A 277 -8.82 20.06 14.98
C THR A 277 -8.75 18.55 15.17
N TRP A 278 -8.25 18.12 16.34
CA TRP A 278 -8.22 16.70 16.72
C TRP A 278 -9.63 16.08 16.77
N LYS A 279 -10.60 16.75 17.43
CA LYS A 279 -11.99 16.27 17.46
C LYS A 279 -12.58 16.13 16.07
N ARG A 280 -12.33 17.09 15.18
CA ARG A 280 -12.84 17.07 13.81
C ARG A 280 -12.27 15.88 13.02
N LEU A 281 -10.96 15.64 13.13
CA LEU A 281 -10.31 14.48 12.51
C LEU A 281 -10.89 13.17 13.06
N LEU A 282 -11.01 13.06 14.37
CA LEU A 282 -11.58 11.89 15.05
C LEU A 282 -13.01 11.61 14.57
N VAL A 283 -13.88 12.64 14.54
CA VAL A 283 -15.28 12.49 14.09
C VAL A 283 -15.31 11.95 12.66
N TRP A 284 -14.56 12.49 11.73
CA TRP A 284 -14.55 11.99 10.34
C TRP A 284 -14.10 10.54 10.27
N VAL A 285 -12.98 10.19 10.87
CA VAL A 285 -12.43 8.83 10.82
C VAL A 285 -13.40 7.84 11.47
N THR A 286 -13.87 8.14 12.68
CA THR A 286 -14.76 7.22 13.42
C THR A 286 -16.13 7.10 12.79
N SER A 287 -16.73 8.20 12.29
CA SER A 287 -18.04 8.16 11.65
C SER A 287 -18.03 7.33 10.38
N ILE A 288 -17.01 7.50 9.51
CA ILE A 288 -16.91 6.72 8.28
C ILE A 288 -16.74 5.24 8.60
N VAL A 289 -15.82 4.89 9.50
CA VAL A 289 -15.60 3.49 9.91
C VAL A 289 -16.87 2.92 10.56
N ALA A 290 -17.51 3.67 11.48
CA ALA A 290 -18.70 3.19 12.17
C ALA A 290 -19.86 2.96 11.20
N VAL A 291 -20.20 3.94 10.38
CA VAL A 291 -21.33 3.83 9.43
C VAL A 291 -21.15 2.67 8.46
N THR A 292 -19.93 2.44 7.98
CA THR A 292 -19.66 1.37 7.02
C THR A 292 -19.51 0.00 7.67
N THR A 293 -19.13 -0.09 8.95
CA THR A 293 -18.74 -1.36 9.59
C THR A 293 -19.77 -1.87 10.60
N LEU A 294 -20.40 -0.99 11.40
CA LEU A 294 -21.32 -1.41 12.45
C LEU A 294 -22.47 -2.31 11.97
N PRO A 295 -23.11 -2.06 10.81
CA PRO A 295 -24.21 -2.91 10.35
C PRO A 295 -23.80 -4.39 10.22
N PHE A 296 -22.57 -4.65 9.80
CA PHE A 296 -22.03 -6.00 9.62
C PHE A 296 -21.57 -6.62 10.94
N VAL A 297 -20.92 -5.83 11.80
CA VAL A 297 -20.50 -6.27 13.14
C VAL A 297 -21.67 -6.68 13.99
N VAL A 298 -22.75 -5.88 13.97
CA VAL A 298 -23.98 -6.18 14.77
C VAL A 298 -24.68 -7.41 14.23
N ARG A 299 -24.72 -7.59 12.89
CA ARG A 299 -25.42 -8.70 12.25
C ARG A 299 -24.72 -10.05 12.45
N ALA A 300 -23.39 -10.09 12.34
CA ALA A 300 -22.61 -11.33 12.39
C ALA A 300 -21.22 -11.10 13.01
N PRO A 301 -21.11 -10.81 14.33
CA PRO A 301 -19.83 -10.44 14.97
C PRO A 301 -18.77 -11.52 14.86
N GLY A 302 -19.13 -12.79 15.01
CA GLY A 302 -18.18 -13.92 14.88
C GLY A 302 -17.61 -14.05 13.48
N ALA A 303 -18.45 -13.89 12.44
CA ALA A 303 -18.00 -13.93 11.06
C ALA A 303 -17.09 -12.74 10.72
N PHE A 304 -17.44 -11.53 11.18
CA PHE A 304 -16.61 -10.35 11.03
C PHE A 304 -15.22 -10.53 11.67
N ILE A 305 -15.17 -10.95 12.93
CA ILE A 305 -13.89 -11.19 13.65
C ILE A 305 -13.06 -12.26 12.96
N SER A 306 -13.71 -13.35 12.54
CA SER A 306 -13.03 -14.46 11.84
C SER A 306 -12.37 -13.99 10.53
N ASN A 307 -13.04 -13.15 9.75
CA ASN A 307 -12.54 -12.69 8.46
C ASN A 307 -11.51 -11.56 8.60
N VAL A 308 -11.84 -10.52 9.38
CA VAL A 308 -11.06 -9.28 9.40
C VAL A 308 -9.84 -9.36 10.30
N PHE A 309 -9.90 -10.18 11.36
CA PHE A 309 -8.81 -10.30 12.33
C PHE A 309 -8.17 -11.67 12.35
N ALA A 310 -8.96 -12.74 12.56
CA ALA A 310 -8.38 -14.07 12.73
C ALA A 310 -7.69 -14.58 11.46
N PHE A 311 -8.30 -14.41 10.28
CA PHE A 311 -7.74 -14.87 9.03
C PHE A 311 -6.40 -14.19 8.66
N PRO A 312 -6.26 -12.85 8.67
CA PRO A 312 -4.98 -12.20 8.38
C PRO A 312 -3.88 -12.51 9.41
N LEU A 313 -4.25 -12.83 10.64
CA LEU A 313 -3.32 -13.22 11.70
C LEU A 313 -2.93 -14.72 11.64
N GLY A 314 -3.49 -15.49 10.69
CA GLY A 314 -3.25 -16.92 10.59
C GLY A 314 -3.96 -17.76 11.66
N LEU A 315 -4.96 -17.18 12.34
CA LEU A 315 -5.70 -17.80 13.46
C LEU A 315 -7.03 -18.44 13.01
N ALA A 316 -7.39 -18.35 11.73
CA ALA A 316 -8.66 -18.87 11.22
C ALA A 316 -8.63 -20.36 10.90
N GLY A 317 -7.52 -21.07 11.12
CA GLY A 317 -7.39 -22.49 10.78
C GLY A 317 -7.39 -22.81 9.29
N VAL A 318 -7.17 -21.77 8.45
CA VAL A 318 -7.10 -21.88 6.99
C VAL A 318 -5.69 -21.48 6.54
N THR A 319 -5.10 -22.28 5.66
CA THR A 319 -3.79 -21.96 5.08
C THR A 319 -3.88 -20.68 4.24
N SER A 320 -3.14 -19.67 4.65
CA SER A 320 -3.06 -18.40 3.91
C SER A 320 -2.17 -18.55 2.67
N PRO A 321 -2.56 -17.98 1.51
CA PRO A 321 -1.69 -17.93 0.34
C PRO A 321 -0.52 -16.92 0.51
N ALA A 322 -0.50 -16.19 1.62
CA ALA A 322 0.58 -15.27 1.99
C ALA A 322 1.73 -16.05 2.64
N ALA A 323 2.52 -16.76 1.82
CA ALA A 323 3.52 -17.73 2.23
C ALA A 323 4.93 -17.39 1.71
N SER A 324 5.31 -16.09 1.71
CA SER A 324 6.69 -15.71 1.35
C SER A 324 7.68 -16.18 2.42
N ALA A 325 8.85 -16.67 1.99
CA ALA A 325 9.90 -17.23 2.87
C ALA A 325 10.60 -16.13 3.70
N LEU A 326 9.84 -15.45 4.54
CA LEU A 326 10.33 -14.48 5.53
C LEU A 326 10.46 -15.14 6.90
N PRO A 327 11.29 -14.61 7.82
CA PRO A 327 11.64 -15.29 9.06
C PRO A 327 10.45 -15.81 9.88
N GLY A 328 9.39 -15.02 10.02
CA GLY A 328 8.19 -15.42 10.77
C GLY A 328 7.45 -16.58 10.12
N HIS A 329 7.31 -16.56 8.78
CA HIS A 329 6.67 -17.66 8.04
C HIS A 329 7.52 -18.93 8.11
N ILE A 330 8.84 -18.84 7.93
CA ILE A 330 9.77 -19.99 8.06
C ILE A 330 9.66 -20.58 9.45
N LEU A 331 9.70 -19.77 10.50
CA LEU A 331 9.60 -20.22 11.88
C LEU A 331 8.29 -20.97 12.14
N THR A 332 7.16 -20.43 11.68
CA THR A 332 5.85 -21.06 11.88
C THR A 332 5.61 -22.31 11.00
N THR A 333 6.34 -22.42 9.89
CA THR A 333 6.35 -23.66 9.08
C THR A 333 7.09 -24.79 9.79
N TRP A 334 8.20 -24.48 10.47
CA TRP A 334 8.97 -25.47 11.22
C TRP A 334 8.38 -25.78 12.59
N LEU A 335 7.75 -24.79 13.23
CA LEU A 335 7.14 -24.88 14.57
C LEU A 335 5.70 -24.32 14.50
N PRO A 336 4.71 -25.12 14.02
CA PRO A 336 3.33 -24.65 13.79
C PRO A 336 2.67 -24.06 15.04
N THR A 337 2.98 -24.58 16.24
CA THR A 337 2.47 -24.08 17.52
C THR A 337 2.89 -22.62 17.79
N MET A 338 4.03 -22.16 17.25
CA MET A 338 4.48 -20.79 17.37
C MET A 338 3.60 -19.78 16.62
N GLY A 339 2.82 -20.20 15.61
CA GLY A 339 1.92 -19.32 14.89
C GLY A 339 0.89 -18.62 15.77
N HIS A 340 0.38 -19.31 16.79
CA HIS A 340 -0.59 -18.75 17.73
C HIS A 340 0.03 -17.76 18.73
N VAL A 341 1.33 -17.84 18.98
CA VAL A 341 2.06 -17.03 19.96
C VAL A 341 2.77 -15.87 19.29
N LEU A 342 3.32 -16.08 18.12
CA LEU A 342 4.18 -15.11 17.41
C LEU A 342 3.47 -13.79 17.13
N ALA A 343 2.25 -13.85 16.60
CA ALA A 343 1.48 -12.66 16.25
C ALA A 343 1.13 -11.80 17.49
N PRO A 344 0.49 -12.32 18.55
CA PRO A 344 0.19 -11.52 19.73
C PRO A 344 1.43 -11.01 20.46
N VAL A 345 2.49 -11.81 20.55
CA VAL A 345 3.75 -11.41 21.20
C VAL A 345 4.40 -10.28 20.40
N THR A 346 4.44 -10.38 19.07
CA THR A 346 4.99 -9.33 18.22
C THR A 346 4.20 -8.03 18.35
N LEU A 347 2.87 -8.10 18.38
CA LEU A 347 2.03 -6.93 18.59
C LEU A 347 2.26 -6.26 19.95
N LEU A 348 2.41 -7.04 21.02
CA LEU A 348 2.67 -6.53 22.38
C LEU A 348 4.07 -5.90 22.47
N ILE A 349 5.09 -6.60 22.02
CA ILE A 349 6.48 -6.11 22.06
C ILE A 349 6.62 -4.90 21.13
N GLY A 350 6.10 -4.98 19.90
CA GLY A 350 6.09 -3.89 18.95
C GLY A 350 5.34 -2.67 19.49
N GLY A 351 4.14 -2.86 20.05
CA GLY A 351 3.36 -1.81 20.70
C GLY A 351 4.11 -1.14 21.86
N TYR A 352 4.79 -1.91 22.70
CA TYR A 352 5.62 -1.38 23.77
C TYR A 352 6.76 -0.50 23.25
N PHE A 353 7.54 -0.97 22.27
CA PHE A 353 8.64 -0.19 21.71
C PHE A 353 8.14 1.04 20.96
N LEU A 354 7.03 0.93 20.23
CA LEU A 354 6.38 2.05 19.55
C LEU A 354 5.94 3.13 20.53
N SER A 355 5.29 2.74 21.63
CA SER A 355 4.84 3.68 22.66
C SER A 355 6.01 4.37 23.36
N LYS A 356 7.07 3.60 23.68
CA LYS A 356 8.30 4.12 24.28
C LYS A 356 9.04 5.09 23.34
N TYR A 357 9.11 4.76 22.05
CA TYR A 357 9.68 5.66 21.04
C TYR A 357 8.86 6.94 20.92
N ALA A 358 7.53 6.82 20.77
CA ALA A 358 6.64 7.97 20.67
C ALA A 358 6.74 8.87 21.90
N HIS A 359 6.82 8.29 23.10
CA HIS A 359 6.99 9.03 24.34
C HIS A 359 8.33 9.79 24.41
N ARG A 360 9.43 9.15 24.01
CA ARG A 360 10.77 9.76 24.02
C ARG A 360 10.93 10.89 22.98
N HIS A 361 10.19 10.81 21.87
CA HIS A 361 10.29 11.77 20.77
C HIS A 361 9.06 12.68 20.68
N TRP A 362 8.37 12.84 21.79
CA TRP A 362 7.22 13.76 21.88
C TRP A 362 7.67 15.22 21.82
N PRO A 363 6.99 16.12 21.08
CA PRO A 363 5.81 15.87 20.23
C PRO A 363 6.14 15.13 18.94
N LEU A 364 5.30 14.13 18.60
CA LEU A 364 5.46 13.35 17.38
C LEU A 364 5.07 14.18 16.16
N THR A 365 5.99 14.35 15.24
CA THR A 365 5.73 15.04 13.97
C THR A 365 5.28 14.06 12.88
N LEU A 366 4.60 14.56 11.83
CA LEU A 366 4.12 13.71 10.76
C LEU A 366 5.25 12.88 10.09
N SER A 367 6.41 13.50 9.82
CA SER A 367 7.54 12.79 9.23
C SER A 367 8.12 11.71 10.15
N ARG A 368 8.21 11.97 11.46
CA ARG A 368 8.63 10.95 12.44
C ARG A 368 7.64 9.82 12.57
N LEU A 369 6.32 10.12 12.53
CA LEU A 369 5.28 9.09 12.50
C LEU A 369 5.45 8.18 11.28
N LEU A 370 5.63 8.75 10.09
CA LEU A 370 5.81 7.98 8.86
C LEU A 370 7.06 7.09 8.91
N ALA A 371 8.20 7.61 9.43
CA ALA A 371 9.41 6.81 9.63
C ALA A 371 9.17 5.65 10.60
N LEU A 372 8.52 5.93 11.73
CA LEU A 372 8.19 4.93 12.73
C LEU A 372 7.31 3.82 12.16
N LEU A 373 6.25 4.19 11.42
CA LEU A 373 5.36 3.23 10.79
C LEU A 373 6.06 2.44 9.69
N SER A 374 6.97 3.06 8.93
CA SER A 374 7.79 2.35 7.94
C SER A 374 8.58 1.20 8.59
N VAL A 375 9.31 1.49 9.66
CA VAL A 375 10.06 0.46 10.40
C VAL A 375 9.12 -0.60 10.99
N SER A 376 7.98 -0.17 11.55
CA SER A 376 7.00 -1.09 12.14
C SER A 376 6.42 -2.07 11.13
N PHE A 377 6.04 -1.59 9.94
CA PHE A 377 5.55 -2.46 8.85
C PHE A 377 6.65 -3.40 8.34
N ALA A 378 7.91 -2.94 8.23
CA ALA A 378 9.02 -3.80 7.85
C ALA A 378 9.25 -4.93 8.87
N VAL A 379 9.23 -4.61 10.16
CA VAL A 379 9.34 -5.61 11.23
C VAL A 379 8.16 -6.56 11.21
N MET A 380 6.92 -6.04 11.13
CA MET A 380 5.72 -6.89 11.05
C MET A 380 5.76 -7.84 9.86
N MET A 381 6.19 -7.36 8.68
CA MET A 381 6.33 -8.20 7.49
C MET A 381 7.32 -9.34 7.72
N CYS A 382 8.43 -9.07 8.42
CA CYS A 382 9.44 -10.09 8.72
C CYS A 382 9.00 -11.11 9.77
N VAL A 383 8.13 -10.72 10.73
CA VAL A 383 7.77 -11.55 11.88
C VAL A 383 6.41 -12.24 11.70
N ALA A 384 5.55 -11.74 10.81
CA ALA A 384 4.22 -12.32 10.60
C ALA A 384 4.30 -13.77 10.08
N SER A 385 3.43 -14.64 10.62
CA SER A 385 3.28 -16.03 10.18
C SER A 385 2.73 -16.14 8.76
N ALA A 386 1.77 -15.28 8.42
CA ALA A 386 1.21 -15.14 7.08
C ALA A 386 1.70 -13.81 6.49
N THR A 387 2.62 -13.87 5.53
CA THR A 387 3.27 -12.68 4.97
C THR A 387 3.56 -12.84 3.48
N ARG A 388 3.51 -11.72 2.76
CA ARG A 388 3.93 -11.61 1.35
C ARG A 388 5.01 -10.55 1.21
N ILE A 389 6.03 -10.84 0.41
CA ILE A 389 7.07 -9.85 0.09
C ILE A 389 6.47 -8.59 -0.56
N GLY A 390 5.32 -8.71 -1.22
CA GLY A 390 4.57 -7.59 -1.78
C GLY A 390 4.17 -6.52 -0.76
N TYR A 391 4.04 -6.86 0.53
CA TYR A 391 3.75 -5.88 1.58
C TYR A 391 4.86 -4.85 1.80
N ILE A 392 6.04 -5.03 1.18
CA ILE A 392 7.13 -4.03 1.15
C ILE A 392 6.68 -2.66 0.61
N ILE A 393 5.56 -2.61 -0.12
CA ILE A 393 4.97 -1.35 -0.60
C ILE A 393 4.65 -0.36 0.53
N TYR A 394 4.25 -0.87 1.72
CA TYR A 394 3.96 0.00 2.87
C TYR A 394 5.23 0.62 3.44
N PRO A 395 6.22 -0.15 3.95
CA PRO A 395 7.43 0.44 4.50
C PRO A 395 8.18 1.31 3.50
N LEU A 396 8.23 0.94 2.23
CA LEU A 396 8.93 1.70 1.20
C LEU A 396 8.29 3.06 0.95
N ASN A 397 6.96 3.11 0.77
CA ASN A 397 6.23 4.37 0.56
C ASN A 397 6.30 5.26 1.79
N LEU A 398 6.08 4.72 3.00
CA LEU A 398 6.14 5.49 4.25
C LEU A 398 7.54 6.05 4.51
N ALA A 399 8.62 5.28 4.24
CA ALA A 399 10.00 5.75 4.33
C ALA A 399 10.26 6.92 3.38
N LEU A 400 9.85 6.77 2.12
CA LEU A 400 10.00 7.83 1.13
C LEU A 400 9.23 9.09 1.54
N TRP A 401 7.96 8.96 1.95
CA TRP A 401 7.16 10.12 2.37
C TRP A 401 7.77 10.80 3.59
N SER A 402 8.29 10.03 4.56
CA SER A 402 9.02 10.57 5.69
C SER A 402 10.25 11.38 5.26
N SER A 403 11.09 10.82 4.39
CA SER A 403 12.34 11.46 3.96
C SER A 403 12.10 12.76 3.20
N VAL A 404 11.18 12.76 2.23
CA VAL A 404 10.89 13.96 1.43
C VAL A 404 10.24 15.09 2.25
N MET A 405 9.57 14.75 3.36
CA MET A 405 9.00 15.74 4.29
C MET A 405 10.02 16.28 5.30
N GLN A 406 11.02 15.49 5.70
CA GLN A 406 12.11 15.95 6.56
C GLN A 406 12.99 16.98 5.86
N GLU A 407 13.38 16.71 4.63
CA GLU A 407 14.20 17.60 3.83
C GLU A 407 13.55 18.96 3.61
N GLN A 408 12.22 19.00 3.49
CA GLN A 408 11.49 20.27 3.34
C GLN A 408 11.61 21.18 4.58
N ARG A 409 11.64 20.59 5.80
CA ARG A 409 11.80 21.39 7.04
C ARG A 409 13.18 22.01 7.18
N VAL A 410 14.20 21.43 6.57
CA VAL A 410 15.57 21.95 6.58
C VAL A 410 15.71 23.10 5.59
N GLU A 411 14.95 23.09 4.49
CA GLU A 411 15.00 24.14 3.44
C GLU A 411 14.16 25.39 3.77
N GLU A 412 13.20 25.31 4.68
CA GLU A 412 12.48 26.50 5.18
C GLU A 412 13.35 27.20 6.24
N PRO A 413 13.92 28.38 5.96
CA PRO A 413 14.67 29.12 6.98
C PRO A 413 13.71 29.46 8.11
N VAL A 414 14.16 29.26 9.35
CA VAL A 414 13.48 29.76 10.54
C VAL A 414 13.42 31.27 10.37
N LEU A 415 12.28 31.78 9.95
CA LEU A 415 12.00 33.22 10.06
C LEU A 415 11.99 33.54 11.56
N VAL A 416 13.14 33.96 12.07
CA VAL A 416 13.25 34.59 13.37
C VAL A 416 12.47 35.88 13.24
N VAL A 417 11.25 35.89 13.76
CA VAL A 417 10.50 37.13 13.98
C VAL A 417 11.24 37.85 15.09
N VAL A 418 12.02 38.85 14.71
CA VAL A 418 12.63 39.80 15.62
C VAL A 418 11.55 40.78 16.11
#